data_37e127440d4a2ec848b2ec26d4a175d3
#
_entry.id   37e127440d4a2ec848b2ec26d4a175d3
#
_cell.length_a   1.000
_cell.length_b   1.000
_cell.length_c   1.000
_cell.angle_alpha   90.00
_cell.angle_beta   90.00
_cell.angle_gamma   90.00
#
_symmetry.space_group_name_H-M   'P 1'
#
loop_
_entity.id
_entity.type
_entity.pdbx_description
1 polymer ?
#
loop_
_entity_poly.entity_id
_entity_poly.type
_entity_poly.pdbx_seq_one_letter_code
_entity_poly.pdbx_strand_id
1 'polypeptide(L)'
;MTDWDAVIKDDFSVPEGLAAAVDELVAMLAAADPAIRDGQAYEVLITWIRRGVLDDRLTALGGTMVARLSHADVQARTFAPLILAAEVERDAAAGLLDAATVRRWRDAFTAWWLTESDLRGWDDDLGWLHAIAHGADLGGSLGASPRLTADEAAALLTVIIERVVAPTPYRYAHMEGDRVARAMIRILARPELTPAQATGWLATVDRLFATGGPGPVPAQVANVLDVLTALYVMADRQPLPHRPAITDAIAGRLHFAFPAYPATRD
;
A
#
# COMPACT_ATOMS: atom_id res chain seq x y z
N MET A 1 24.42 21.41 4.09
CA MET A 1 23.06 21.12 3.57
C MET A 1 23.21 20.96 2.07
N THR A 2 22.77 19.85 1.55
CA THR A 2 22.87 19.51 0.12
C THR A 2 21.91 20.38 -0.68
N ASP A 3 22.31 20.83 -1.87
CA ASP A 3 21.41 21.51 -2.82
C ASP A 3 20.64 20.43 -3.61
N TRP A 4 19.47 20.04 -3.08
CA TRP A 4 18.66 18.96 -3.66
C TRP A 4 18.04 19.33 -5.01
N ASP A 5 17.78 20.61 -5.26
CA ASP A 5 17.31 21.06 -6.58
C ASP A 5 18.42 20.91 -7.64
N ALA A 6 19.67 21.15 -7.27
CA ALA A 6 20.80 20.90 -8.17
C ALA A 6 20.99 19.41 -8.43
N VAL A 7 20.87 18.54 -7.40
CA VAL A 7 20.92 17.08 -7.54
C VAL A 7 19.84 16.58 -8.52
N ILE A 8 18.60 17.05 -8.37
CA ILE A 8 17.49 16.66 -9.24
C ILE A 8 17.72 17.13 -10.68
N LYS A 9 18.15 18.38 -10.86
CA LYS A 9 18.46 18.94 -12.20
C LYS A 9 19.61 18.22 -12.90
N ASP A 10 20.57 17.71 -12.13
CA ASP A 10 21.69 16.89 -12.62
C ASP A 10 21.32 15.38 -12.65
N ASP A 11 20.11 15.08 -13.08
CA ASP A 11 19.60 13.72 -13.22
C ASP A 11 19.78 12.84 -11.98
N PHE A 12 19.50 13.39 -10.80
CA PHE A 12 19.62 12.70 -9.51
C PHE A 12 21.05 12.23 -9.21
N SER A 13 22.03 13.04 -9.53
CA SER A 13 23.45 12.76 -9.26
C SER A 13 23.70 12.44 -7.79
N VAL A 14 24.68 11.58 -7.53
CA VAL A 14 25.00 11.14 -6.18
C VAL A 14 26.08 12.05 -5.59
N PRO A 15 25.79 12.82 -4.53
CA PRO A 15 26.78 13.69 -3.92
C PRO A 15 27.85 12.91 -3.15
N GLU A 16 28.99 13.55 -2.88
CA GLU A 16 29.97 13.01 -1.95
C GLU A 16 29.31 12.79 -0.57
N GLY A 17 29.63 11.68 0.10
CA GLY A 17 29.09 11.37 1.42
C GLY A 17 27.65 10.82 1.38
N LEU A 18 27.38 9.87 0.49
CA LEU A 18 26.06 9.23 0.29
C LEU A 18 25.33 8.89 1.61
N ALA A 19 26.04 8.41 2.66
CA ALA A 19 25.39 8.08 3.93
C ALA A 19 24.72 9.30 4.57
N ALA A 20 25.44 10.43 4.67
CA ALA A 20 24.91 11.66 5.24
C ALA A 20 23.80 12.26 4.37
N ALA A 21 23.90 12.11 3.05
CA ALA A 21 22.86 12.53 2.12
C ALA A 21 21.55 11.72 2.32
N VAL A 22 21.64 10.41 2.50
CA VAL A 22 20.48 9.55 2.81
C VAL A 22 19.86 9.93 4.16
N ASP A 23 20.67 10.17 5.19
CA ASP A 23 20.17 10.58 6.52
C ASP A 23 19.43 11.94 6.44
N GLU A 24 19.96 12.89 5.65
CA GLU A 24 19.30 14.19 5.39
C GLU A 24 17.97 13.99 4.69
N LEU A 25 17.90 13.20 3.61
CA LEU A 25 16.67 12.91 2.88
C LEU A 25 15.63 12.19 3.77
N VAL A 26 16.08 11.22 4.57
CA VAL A 26 15.20 10.52 5.52
C VAL A 26 14.61 11.53 6.53
N ALA A 27 15.38 12.47 7.04
CA ALA A 27 14.85 13.51 7.93
C ALA A 27 13.82 14.41 7.20
N MET A 28 14.09 14.78 5.95
CA MET A 28 13.21 15.62 5.12
C MET A 28 11.88 14.97 4.78
N LEU A 29 11.74 13.62 4.81
CA LEU A 29 10.45 12.92 4.66
C LEU A 29 9.42 13.30 5.75
N ALA A 30 9.85 13.93 6.85
CA ALA A 30 8.97 14.44 7.90
C ALA A 30 8.59 15.92 7.70
N ALA A 31 9.10 16.59 6.66
CA ALA A 31 8.82 18.01 6.44
C ALA A 31 7.33 18.25 6.20
N ALA A 32 6.78 19.31 6.78
CA ALA A 32 5.43 19.76 6.50
C ALA A 32 5.31 20.30 5.06
N ASP A 33 6.36 20.94 4.56
CA ASP A 33 6.41 21.47 3.20
C ASP A 33 6.46 20.33 2.15
N PRO A 34 5.44 20.21 1.26
CA PRO A 34 5.42 19.20 0.22
C PRO A 34 6.57 19.34 -0.79
N ALA A 35 7.07 20.56 -1.05
CA ALA A 35 8.20 20.74 -1.96
C ALA A 35 9.46 20.05 -1.44
N ILE A 36 9.68 20.08 -0.13
CA ILE A 36 10.80 19.41 0.54
C ILE A 36 10.53 17.89 0.65
N ARG A 37 9.36 17.52 1.17
CA ARG A 37 9.01 16.13 1.46
C ARG A 37 8.81 15.30 0.20
N ASP A 38 7.89 15.75 -0.68
CA ASP A 38 7.52 15.04 -1.90
C ASP A 38 8.51 15.35 -3.03
N GLY A 39 8.74 16.65 -3.31
CA GLY A 39 9.49 17.11 -4.47
C GLY A 39 11.01 16.86 -4.38
N GLN A 40 11.58 16.78 -3.18
CA GLN A 40 13.01 16.52 -3.00
C GLN A 40 13.25 15.15 -2.35
N ALA A 41 12.86 14.96 -1.08
CA ALA A 41 13.25 13.78 -0.33
C ALA A 41 12.72 12.48 -0.93
N TYR A 42 11.41 12.41 -1.19
CA TYR A 42 10.80 11.22 -1.78
C TYR A 42 11.31 10.95 -3.20
N GLU A 43 11.32 11.96 -4.07
CA GLU A 43 11.75 11.79 -5.47
C GLU A 43 13.20 11.33 -5.58
N VAL A 44 14.11 11.88 -4.77
CA VAL A 44 15.52 11.47 -4.79
C VAL A 44 15.69 10.06 -4.24
N LEU A 45 15.11 9.75 -3.07
CA LEU A 45 15.22 8.41 -2.46
C LEU A 45 14.66 7.32 -3.38
N ILE A 46 13.46 7.52 -3.94
CA ILE A 46 12.84 6.51 -4.80
C ILE A 46 13.63 6.31 -6.10
N THR A 47 14.19 7.39 -6.66
CA THR A 47 15.02 7.32 -7.86
C THR A 47 16.31 6.57 -7.58
N TRP A 48 17.00 6.87 -6.46
CA TRP A 48 18.23 6.16 -6.08
C TRP A 48 17.99 4.69 -5.76
N ILE A 49 16.88 4.35 -5.07
CA ILE A 49 16.50 2.96 -4.83
C ILE A 49 16.29 2.24 -6.17
N ARG A 50 15.48 2.79 -7.06
CA ARG A 50 15.16 2.17 -8.37
C ARG A 50 16.40 2.00 -9.25
N ARG A 51 17.35 2.94 -9.21
CA ARG A 51 18.62 2.89 -9.95
C ARG A 51 19.68 1.99 -9.29
N GLY A 52 19.42 1.46 -8.09
CA GLY A 52 20.36 0.61 -7.37
C GLY A 52 21.50 1.35 -6.67
N VAL A 53 21.43 2.67 -6.56
CA VAL A 53 22.41 3.48 -5.81
C VAL A 53 22.49 3.07 -4.35
N LEU A 54 21.38 2.57 -3.78
CA LEU A 54 21.24 2.20 -2.38
C LEU A 54 21.23 0.69 -2.14
N ASP A 55 21.65 -0.14 -3.10
CA ASP A 55 21.56 -1.61 -3.04
C ASP A 55 22.28 -2.19 -1.81
N ASP A 56 23.43 -1.66 -1.44
CA ASP A 56 24.19 -2.05 -0.26
C ASP A 56 23.60 -1.55 1.08
N ARG A 57 22.58 -0.71 1.02
CA ARG A 57 21.96 -0.03 2.17
C ARG A 57 20.50 -0.39 2.40
N LEU A 58 19.87 -1.15 1.49
CA LEU A 58 18.43 -1.46 1.55
C LEU A 58 18.01 -2.02 2.93
N THR A 59 18.76 -2.96 3.49
CA THR A 59 18.41 -3.53 4.81
C THR A 59 18.45 -2.47 5.92
N ALA A 60 19.43 -1.57 5.89
CA ALA A 60 19.58 -0.55 6.92
C ALA A 60 18.52 0.55 6.76
N LEU A 61 18.29 1.02 5.53
CA LEU A 61 17.26 2.02 5.23
C LEU A 61 15.88 1.47 5.57
N GLY A 62 15.54 0.25 5.14
CA GLY A 62 14.27 -0.38 5.47
C GLY A 62 14.09 -0.60 6.97
N GLY A 63 15.13 -0.92 7.72
CA GLY A 63 15.10 -0.93 9.19
C GLY A 63 14.73 0.44 9.78
N THR A 64 15.27 1.52 9.22
CA THR A 64 14.93 2.90 9.60
C THR A 64 13.47 3.22 9.27
N MET A 65 12.99 2.83 8.08
CA MET A 65 11.59 3.03 7.68
C MET A 65 10.62 2.24 8.56
N VAL A 66 10.94 0.99 8.90
CA VAL A 66 10.14 0.19 9.85
C VAL A 66 10.04 0.89 11.22
N ALA A 67 11.13 1.43 11.74
CA ALA A 67 11.08 2.19 12.99
C ALA A 67 10.19 3.44 12.89
N ARG A 68 10.15 4.09 11.72
CA ARG A 68 9.32 5.27 11.47
C ARG A 68 7.81 4.97 11.40
N LEU A 69 7.38 3.73 11.19
CA LEU A 69 5.96 3.36 11.24
C LEU A 69 5.31 3.67 12.61
N SER A 70 6.10 3.78 13.67
CA SER A 70 5.63 4.18 15.01
C SER A 70 5.99 5.62 15.39
N HIS A 71 6.45 6.45 14.44
CA HIS A 71 6.87 7.82 14.72
C HIS A 71 5.66 8.69 15.12
N ALA A 72 5.87 9.63 16.05
CA ALA A 72 4.81 10.55 16.50
C ALA A 72 4.35 11.50 15.39
N ASP A 73 5.28 11.95 14.56
CA ASP A 73 5.02 12.81 13.41
C ASP A 73 4.32 12.01 12.30
N VAL A 74 3.17 12.52 11.83
CA VAL A 74 2.33 11.83 10.84
C VAL A 74 3.03 11.69 9.49
N GLN A 75 3.74 12.72 9.00
CA GLN A 75 4.45 12.63 7.72
C GLN A 75 5.58 11.59 7.78
N ALA A 76 6.38 11.61 8.84
CA ALA A 76 7.42 10.60 9.04
C ALA A 76 6.84 9.18 9.02
N ARG A 77 5.67 8.99 9.64
CA ARG A 77 5.00 7.70 9.74
C ARG A 77 4.36 7.25 8.44
N THR A 78 3.71 8.16 7.71
CA THR A 78 2.94 7.81 6.52
C THR A 78 3.79 7.76 5.24
N PHE A 79 4.96 8.40 5.18
CA PHE A 79 5.87 8.30 4.05
C PHE A 79 6.84 7.11 4.13
N ALA A 80 7.04 6.54 5.32
CA ALA A 80 7.85 5.33 5.47
C ALA A 80 7.37 4.14 4.61
N PRO A 81 6.05 3.85 4.49
CA PRO A 81 5.57 2.79 3.61
C PRO A 81 5.94 2.95 2.14
N LEU A 82 6.01 4.19 1.62
CA LEU A 82 6.40 4.42 0.22
C LEU A 82 7.85 4.01 -0.06
N ILE A 83 8.75 4.33 0.87
CA ILE A 83 10.16 3.95 0.74
C ILE A 83 10.32 2.44 0.87
N LEU A 84 9.67 1.82 1.88
CA LEU A 84 9.65 0.36 2.03
C LEU A 84 9.10 -0.35 0.79
N ALA A 85 8.05 0.19 0.16
CA ALA A 85 7.50 -0.37 -1.07
C ALA A 85 8.53 -0.37 -2.21
N ALA A 86 9.25 0.74 -2.39
CA ALA A 86 10.30 0.85 -3.39
C ALA A 86 11.47 -0.12 -3.13
N GLU A 87 11.85 -0.31 -1.85
CA GLU A 87 12.89 -1.26 -1.46
C GLU A 87 12.49 -2.72 -1.73
N VAL A 88 11.23 -3.09 -1.43
CA VAL A 88 10.69 -4.43 -1.74
C VAL A 88 10.63 -4.64 -3.26
N GLU A 89 10.26 -3.62 -4.03
CA GLU A 89 10.25 -3.67 -5.50
C GLU A 89 11.66 -3.80 -6.07
N ARG A 90 12.64 -3.09 -5.50
CA ARG A 90 14.05 -3.21 -5.88
C ARG A 90 14.58 -4.61 -5.56
N ASP A 91 14.26 -5.15 -4.38
CA ASP A 91 14.62 -6.54 -4.04
C ASP A 91 14.01 -7.55 -5.01
N ALA A 92 12.75 -7.39 -5.37
CA ALA A 92 12.10 -8.28 -6.32
C ALA A 92 12.81 -8.33 -7.69
N ALA A 93 13.42 -7.21 -8.09
CA ALA A 93 14.19 -7.10 -9.34
C ALA A 93 15.64 -7.59 -9.22
N ALA A 94 16.29 -7.40 -8.07
CA ALA A 94 17.75 -7.57 -7.93
C ALA A 94 18.15 -8.68 -6.94
N GLY A 95 17.26 -9.20 -6.11
CA GLY A 95 17.53 -10.33 -5.22
C GLY A 95 18.41 -10.00 -4.03
N LEU A 96 18.24 -8.84 -3.41
CA LEU A 96 19.17 -8.25 -2.44
C LEU A 96 18.84 -8.56 -0.98
N LEU A 97 17.56 -8.83 -0.67
CA LEU A 97 17.10 -9.10 0.69
C LEU A 97 16.89 -10.59 0.92
N ASP A 98 17.05 -11.03 2.16
CA ASP A 98 16.60 -12.35 2.57
C ASP A 98 15.10 -12.38 2.91
N ALA A 99 14.50 -13.58 2.87
CA ALA A 99 13.09 -13.75 3.17
C ALA A 99 12.73 -13.38 4.63
N ALA A 100 13.66 -13.53 5.58
CA ALA A 100 13.43 -13.18 6.97
C ALA A 100 13.31 -11.68 7.15
N THR A 101 14.09 -10.89 6.42
CA THR A 101 14.00 -9.42 6.40
C THR A 101 12.66 -8.95 5.86
N VAL A 102 12.22 -9.48 4.71
CA VAL A 102 10.92 -9.11 4.10
C VAL A 102 9.76 -9.52 5.02
N ARG A 103 9.84 -10.67 5.69
CA ARG A 103 8.83 -11.08 6.68
C ARG A 103 8.77 -10.15 7.88
N ARG A 104 9.92 -9.71 8.42
CA ARG A 104 9.93 -8.70 9.51
C ARG A 104 9.26 -7.39 9.08
N TRP A 105 9.50 -6.94 7.85
CA TRP A 105 8.86 -5.73 7.32
C TRP A 105 7.35 -5.92 7.13
N ARG A 106 6.92 -7.09 6.62
CA ARG A 106 5.50 -7.46 6.54
C ARG A 106 4.83 -7.44 7.91
N ASP A 107 5.47 -7.98 8.93
CA ASP A 107 4.90 -8.04 10.28
C ASP A 107 4.78 -6.64 10.88
N ALA A 108 5.80 -5.80 10.70
CA ALA A 108 5.76 -4.39 11.10
C ALA A 108 4.67 -3.60 10.33
N PHE A 109 4.57 -3.81 9.02
CA PHE A 109 3.50 -3.26 8.19
C PHE A 109 2.13 -3.68 8.73
N THR A 110 1.91 -4.97 8.99
CA THR A 110 0.64 -5.50 9.49
C THR A 110 0.23 -4.83 10.79
N ALA A 111 1.16 -4.71 11.75
CA ALA A 111 0.90 -4.07 13.03
C ALA A 111 0.52 -2.59 12.85
N TRP A 112 1.27 -1.85 12.05
CA TRP A 112 1.00 -0.44 11.78
C TRP A 112 -0.31 -0.26 10.99
N TRP A 113 -0.51 -1.02 9.91
CA TRP A 113 -1.66 -0.92 9.02
C TRP A 113 -2.98 -1.04 9.76
N LEU A 114 -3.07 -1.99 10.70
CA LEU A 114 -4.28 -2.24 11.48
C LEU A 114 -4.51 -1.22 12.59
N THR A 115 -3.47 -0.51 13.03
CA THR A 115 -3.55 0.42 14.18
C THR A 115 -3.39 1.89 13.81
N GLU A 116 -3.01 2.24 12.57
CA GLU A 116 -2.90 3.65 12.18
C GLU A 116 -4.23 4.37 12.37
N SER A 117 -4.19 5.47 13.09
CA SER A 117 -5.38 6.21 13.49
C SER A 117 -5.67 7.43 12.61
N ASP A 118 -4.65 8.01 11.98
CA ASP A 118 -4.82 9.15 11.08
C ASP A 118 -5.06 8.66 9.65
N LEU A 119 -6.32 8.60 9.25
CA LEU A 119 -6.73 8.08 7.95
C LEU A 119 -6.97 9.17 6.92
N ARG A 120 -6.69 10.43 7.26
CA ARG A 120 -6.87 11.54 6.32
C ARG A 120 -6.00 11.35 5.08
N GLY A 121 -6.57 11.58 3.90
CA GLY A 121 -5.80 11.65 2.66
C GLY A 121 -5.09 13.00 2.53
N TRP A 122 -5.83 14.08 2.77
CA TRP A 122 -5.36 15.45 2.67
C TRP A 122 -5.63 16.24 3.96
N ASP A 123 -4.77 17.18 4.24
CA ASP A 123 -4.91 18.20 5.28
C ASP A 123 -4.46 19.54 4.70
N ASP A 124 -5.23 20.62 4.98
CA ASP A 124 -4.98 21.93 4.35
C ASP A 124 -3.65 22.57 4.77
N ASP A 125 -3.15 22.23 5.97
CA ASP A 125 -1.89 22.77 6.49
C ASP A 125 -0.69 21.84 6.19
N LEU A 126 -0.92 20.52 6.17
CA LEU A 126 0.13 19.49 6.06
C LEU A 126 0.23 18.86 4.66
N GLY A 127 -0.72 19.12 3.78
CA GLY A 127 -0.80 18.50 2.46
C GLY A 127 -1.18 17.03 2.51
N TRP A 128 -0.60 16.20 1.65
CA TRP A 128 -0.87 14.78 1.56
C TRP A 128 -0.36 14.03 2.79
N LEU A 129 -1.27 13.31 3.47
CA LEU A 129 -0.96 12.37 4.56
C LEU A 129 -1.03 10.92 4.08
N HIS A 130 -2.11 10.54 3.41
CA HIS A 130 -2.29 9.32 2.60
C HIS A 130 -1.89 8.00 3.27
N ALA A 131 -2.06 7.85 4.59
CA ALA A 131 -1.71 6.59 5.28
C ALA A 131 -2.29 5.36 4.60
N ILE A 132 -3.57 5.42 4.17
CA ILE A 132 -4.23 4.31 3.48
C ILE A 132 -3.61 4.06 2.11
N ALA A 133 -3.38 5.10 1.29
CA ALA A 133 -2.84 4.94 -0.04
C ALA A 133 -1.39 4.41 -0.01
N HIS A 134 -0.54 5.01 0.83
CA HIS A 134 0.86 4.62 0.98
C HIS A 134 1.02 3.22 1.61
N GLY A 135 0.19 2.93 2.60
CA GLY A 135 0.16 1.59 3.19
C GLY A 135 -0.32 0.52 2.21
N ALA A 136 -1.33 0.84 1.39
CA ALA A 136 -1.77 -0.07 0.33
C ALA A 136 -0.64 -0.38 -0.67
N ASP A 137 0.14 0.63 -1.08
CA ASP A 137 1.29 0.39 -1.98
C ASP A 137 2.30 -0.57 -1.35
N LEU A 138 2.64 -0.38 -0.07
CA LEU A 138 3.53 -1.31 0.64
C LEU A 138 2.92 -2.71 0.75
N GLY A 139 1.65 -2.82 1.14
CA GLY A 139 0.95 -4.10 1.22
C GLY A 139 0.95 -4.85 -0.10
N GLY A 140 0.72 -4.12 -1.22
CA GLY A 140 0.79 -4.68 -2.57
C GLY A 140 2.19 -5.12 -2.97
N SER A 141 3.23 -4.33 -2.65
CA SER A 141 4.64 -4.67 -2.94
C SER A 141 5.09 -5.89 -2.13
N LEU A 142 4.77 -5.94 -0.83
CA LEU A 142 5.05 -7.09 0.02
C LEU A 142 4.35 -8.36 -0.48
N GLY A 143 3.05 -8.28 -0.78
CA GLY A 143 2.28 -9.43 -1.23
C GLY A 143 2.70 -9.94 -2.62
N ALA A 144 3.23 -9.08 -3.48
CA ALA A 144 3.81 -9.46 -4.77
C ALA A 144 5.26 -9.95 -4.67
N SER A 145 5.92 -9.76 -3.51
CA SER A 145 7.32 -10.14 -3.34
C SER A 145 7.54 -11.65 -3.49
N PRO A 146 8.57 -12.08 -4.26
CA PRO A 146 8.95 -13.49 -4.36
C PRO A 146 9.52 -14.07 -3.06
N ARG A 147 9.77 -13.22 -2.04
CA ARG A 147 10.25 -13.65 -0.72
C ARG A 147 9.16 -14.22 0.17
N LEU A 148 7.89 -13.96 -0.15
CA LEU A 148 6.74 -14.49 0.58
C LEU A 148 6.14 -15.69 -0.16
N THR A 149 5.67 -16.66 0.62
CA THR A 149 4.91 -17.81 0.08
C THR A 149 3.52 -17.40 -0.39
N ALA A 150 2.83 -18.28 -1.12
CA ALA A 150 1.44 -18.06 -1.53
C ALA A 150 0.50 -17.86 -0.33
N ASP A 151 0.69 -18.63 0.76
CA ASP A 151 -0.10 -18.49 1.99
C ASP A 151 0.13 -17.13 2.66
N GLU A 152 1.38 -16.68 2.73
CA GLU A 152 1.73 -15.38 3.30
C GLU A 152 1.17 -14.22 2.46
N ALA A 153 1.16 -14.35 1.15
CA ALA A 153 0.58 -13.37 0.23
C ALA A 153 -0.97 -13.34 0.33
N ALA A 154 -1.61 -14.50 0.42
CA ALA A 154 -3.05 -14.62 0.62
C ALA A 154 -3.48 -14.01 1.97
N ALA A 155 -2.69 -14.20 3.04
CA ALA A 155 -2.93 -13.59 4.33
C ALA A 155 -2.90 -12.05 4.24
N LEU A 156 -2.01 -11.46 3.42
CA LEU A 156 -1.96 -10.02 3.22
C LEU A 156 -3.21 -9.47 2.53
N LEU A 157 -3.88 -10.21 1.64
CA LEU A 157 -5.19 -9.80 1.11
C LEU A 157 -6.21 -9.60 2.25
N THR A 158 -6.19 -10.51 3.22
CA THR A 158 -7.07 -10.41 4.40
C THR A 158 -6.67 -9.22 5.28
N VAL A 159 -5.38 -9.03 5.57
CA VAL A 159 -4.88 -7.88 6.35
C VAL A 159 -5.25 -6.55 5.69
N ILE A 160 -5.11 -6.45 4.36
CA ILE A 160 -5.46 -5.23 3.62
C ILE A 160 -6.96 -4.92 3.79
N ILE A 161 -7.83 -5.91 3.59
CA ILE A 161 -9.28 -5.67 3.67
C ILE A 161 -9.77 -5.49 5.12
N GLU A 162 -9.11 -6.08 6.12
CA GLU A 162 -9.42 -5.87 7.54
C GLU A 162 -9.34 -4.39 7.93
N ARG A 163 -8.38 -3.64 7.37
CA ARG A 163 -8.30 -2.20 7.57
C ARG A 163 -9.48 -1.46 6.93
N VAL A 164 -9.89 -1.87 5.73
CA VAL A 164 -10.96 -1.20 4.98
C VAL A 164 -12.33 -1.41 5.65
N VAL A 165 -12.57 -2.60 6.22
CA VAL A 165 -13.81 -2.91 6.94
C VAL A 165 -13.83 -2.37 8.38
N ALA A 166 -12.70 -1.92 8.91
CA ALA A 166 -12.59 -1.43 10.28
C ALA A 166 -13.51 -0.20 10.49
N PRO A 167 -14.19 -0.09 11.64
CA PRO A 167 -15.03 1.07 11.95
C PRO A 167 -14.23 2.37 11.84
N THR A 168 -14.78 3.32 11.09
CA THR A 168 -14.18 4.64 10.89
C THR A 168 -15.25 5.66 10.51
N PRO A 169 -15.14 6.92 10.94
CA PRO A 169 -15.94 8.01 10.39
C PRO A 169 -15.36 8.54 9.06
N TYR A 170 -14.13 8.17 8.70
CA TYR A 170 -13.43 8.70 7.53
C TYR A 170 -13.89 7.99 6.26
N ARG A 171 -14.40 8.76 5.31
CA ARG A 171 -14.70 8.30 3.95
C ARG A 171 -13.47 8.50 3.07
N TYR A 172 -13.10 7.48 2.32
CA TYR A 172 -12.05 7.58 1.31
C TYR A 172 -12.47 8.57 0.21
N ALA A 173 -11.77 9.67 0.08
CA ALA A 173 -12.13 10.78 -0.81
C ALA A 173 -10.99 11.16 -1.77
N HIS A 174 -9.81 10.56 -1.60
CA HIS A 174 -8.59 10.92 -2.32
C HIS A 174 -7.96 9.70 -3.02
N MET A 175 -8.80 8.87 -3.65
CA MET A 175 -8.40 7.66 -4.40
C MET A 175 -7.78 6.54 -3.55
N GLU A 176 -7.99 6.55 -2.23
CA GLU A 176 -7.49 5.49 -1.36
C GLU A 176 -8.07 4.13 -1.77
N GLY A 177 -9.35 4.08 -2.15
CA GLY A 177 -10.01 2.85 -2.63
C GLY A 177 -9.33 2.26 -3.86
N ASP A 178 -8.98 3.10 -4.84
CA ASP A 178 -8.25 2.68 -6.05
C ASP A 178 -6.84 2.17 -5.72
N ARG A 179 -6.16 2.80 -4.77
CA ARG A 179 -4.81 2.38 -4.33
C ARG A 179 -4.87 1.03 -3.63
N VAL A 180 -5.87 0.81 -2.77
CA VAL A 180 -6.13 -0.51 -2.14
C VAL A 180 -6.45 -1.56 -3.21
N ALA A 181 -7.35 -1.26 -4.15
CA ALA A 181 -7.67 -2.18 -5.24
C ALA A 181 -6.43 -2.55 -6.07
N ARG A 182 -5.60 -1.56 -6.43
CA ARG A 182 -4.34 -1.80 -7.15
C ARG A 182 -3.37 -2.69 -6.36
N ALA A 183 -3.26 -2.47 -5.06
CA ALA A 183 -2.43 -3.31 -4.19
C ALA A 183 -2.91 -4.76 -4.19
N MET A 184 -4.22 -4.98 -4.08
CA MET A 184 -4.82 -6.32 -4.12
C MET A 184 -4.61 -6.98 -5.49
N ILE A 185 -4.74 -6.26 -6.60
CA ILE A 185 -4.45 -6.77 -7.96
C ILE A 185 -3.02 -7.27 -8.06
N ARG A 186 -2.04 -6.56 -7.50
CA ARG A 186 -0.62 -7.00 -7.51
C ARG A 186 -0.45 -8.36 -6.82
N ILE A 187 -1.16 -8.59 -5.73
CA ILE A 187 -1.14 -9.88 -5.02
C ILE A 187 -1.88 -10.94 -5.82
N LEU A 188 -3.07 -10.63 -6.33
CA LEU A 188 -3.92 -11.55 -7.11
C LEU A 188 -3.30 -11.95 -8.45
N ALA A 189 -2.30 -11.23 -8.94
CA ALA A 189 -1.54 -11.57 -10.12
C ALA A 189 -0.55 -12.73 -9.91
N ARG A 190 -0.35 -13.20 -8.68
CA ARG A 190 0.55 -14.33 -8.37
C ARG A 190 -0.03 -15.64 -8.88
N PRO A 191 0.68 -16.37 -9.74
CA PRO A 191 0.19 -17.63 -10.31
C PRO A 191 0.12 -18.79 -9.30
N GLU A 192 0.82 -18.67 -8.16
CA GLU A 192 0.87 -19.71 -7.12
C GLU A 192 -0.37 -19.71 -6.21
N LEU A 193 -1.20 -18.65 -6.24
CA LEU A 193 -2.42 -18.61 -5.47
C LEU A 193 -3.42 -19.63 -5.98
N THR A 194 -4.09 -20.33 -5.08
CA THR A 194 -5.28 -21.12 -5.42
C THR A 194 -6.51 -20.22 -5.56
N PRO A 195 -7.59 -20.68 -6.25
CA PRO A 195 -8.86 -19.94 -6.30
C PRO A 195 -9.41 -19.57 -4.92
N ALA A 196 -9.29 -20.49 -3.95
CA ALA A 196 -9.73 -20.25 -2.57
C ALA A 196 -8.93 -19.16 -1.87
N GLN A 197 -7.61 -19.12 -2.08
CA GLN A 197 -6.75 -18.04 -1.56
C GLN A 197 -7.05 -16.70 -2.23
N ALA A 198 -7.31 -16.71 -3.55
CA ALA A 198 -7.62 -15.49 -4.30
C ALA A 198 -8.96 -14.84 -3.91
N THR A 199 -9.89 -15.59 -3.32
CA THR A 199 -11.23 -15.09 -2.94
C THR A 199 -11.53 -15.15 -1.45
N GLY A 200 -10.74 -15.85 -0.65
CA GLY A 200 -11.00 -16.11 0.78
C GLY A 200 -11.12 -14.86 1.65
N TRP A 201 -10.40 -13.79 1.30
CA TRP A 201 -10.46 -12.49 1.97
C TRP A 201 -11.87 -11.85 1.95
N LEU A 202 -12.73 -12.24 0.99
CA LEU A 202 -14.11 -11.74 0.88
C LEU A 202 -14.98 -12.16 2.07
N ALA A 203 -14.62 -13.21 2.81
CA ALA A 203 -15.29 -13.56 4.06
C ALA A 203 -15.26 -12.43 5.10
N THR A 204 -14.24 -11.57 5.06
CA THR A 204 -14.16 -10.38 5.92
C THR A 204 -15.20 -9.33 5.50
N VAL A 205 -15.42 -9.15 4.21
CA VAL A 205 -16.49 -8.29 3.67
C VAL A 205 -17.87 -8.85 4.03
N ASP A 206 -18.06 -10.15 3.89
CA ASP A 206 -19.34 -10.83 4.22
C ASP A 206 -19.72 -10.60 5.68
N ARG A 207 -18.76 -10.64 6.61
CA ARG A 207 -18.99 -10.32 8.03
C ARG A 207 -19.47 -8.88 8.24
N LEU A 208 -18.87 -7.92 7.53
CA LEU A 208 -19.30 -6.51 7.61
C LEU A 208 -20.73 -6.36 7.09
N PHE A 209 -21.04 -6.93 5.92
CA PHE A 209 -22.37 -6.79 5.32
C PHE A 209 -23.48 -7.49 6.14
N ALA A 210 -23.14 -8.57 6.86
CA ALA A 210 -24.08 -9.23 7.77
C ALA A 210 -24.47 -8.38 9.00
N THR A 211 -23.72 -7.33 9.32
CA THR A 211 -24.02 -6.41 10.42
C THR A 211 -24.90 -5.23 9.99
N GLY A 212 -25.30 -5.17 8.71
CA GLY A 212 -26.10 -4.08 8.14
C GLY A 212 -27.47 -3.93 8.78
N GLY A 213 -27.98 -2.71 8.77
CA GLY A 213 -29.30 -2.35 9.28
C GLY A 213 -29.84 -1.11 8.57
N PRO A 214 -31.12 -0.73 8.81
CA PRO A 214 -31.68 0.46 8.22
C PRO A 214 -30.96 1.72 8.73
N GLY A 215 -30.64 2.64 7.82
CA GLY A 215 -30.01 3.89 8.16
C GLY A 215 -29.02 4.39 7.09
N PRO A 216 -28.28 5.45 7.38
CA PRO A 216 -27.22 5.95 6.50
C PRO A 216 -26.14 4.88 6.31
N VAL A 217 -25.56 4.81 5.11
CA VAL A 217 -24.44 3.91 4.81
C VAL A 217 -23.22 4.33 5.63
N PRO A 218 -22.69 3.46 6.52
CA PRO A 218 -21.49 3.78 7.29
C PRO A 218 -20.27 4.00 6.38
N ALA A 219 -19.32 4.83 6.81
CA ALA A 219 -18.14 5.16 6.01
C ALA A 219 -17.35 3.91 5.60
N GLN A 220 -17.13 2.96 6.51
CA GLN A 220 -16.43 1.71 6.18
C GLN A 220 -17.14 0.86 5.12
N VAL A 221 -18.49 0.82 5.12
CA VAL A 221 -19.26 0.10 4.10
C VAL A 221 -19.07 0.76 2.73
N ALA A 222 -19.14 2.07 2.70
CA ALA A 222 -18.94 2.84 1.50
C ALA A 222 -17.50 2.69 0.98
N ASN A 223 -16.49 2.71 1.85
CA ASN A 223 -15.09 2.48 1.49
C ASN A 223 -14.88 1.07 0.89
N VAL A 224 -15.53 0.05 1.47
CA VAL A 224 -15.49 -1.31 0.91
C VAL A 224 -16.13 -1.36 -0.48
N LEU A 225 -17.27 -0.72 -0.69
CA LEU A 225 -17.92 -0.69 -2.01
C LEU A 225 -17.06 0.00 -3.06
N ASP A 226 -16.37 1.09 -2.71
CA ASP A 226 -15.42 1.76 -3.60
C ASP A 226 -14.27 0.82 -3.98
N VAL A 227 -13.65 0.17 -2.98
CA VAL A 227 -12.57 -0.82 -3.21
C VAL A 227 -13.04 -1.96 -4.10
N LEU A 228 -14.21 -2.57 -3.80
CA LEU A 228 -14.74 -3.69 -4.59
C LEU A 228 -15.04 -3.28 -6.03
N THR A 229 -15.59 -2.09 -6.24
CA THR A 229 -15.88 -1.57 -7.59
C THR A 229 -14.61 -1.34 -8.40
N ALA A 230 -13.61 -0.66 -7.80
CA ALA A 230 -12.32 -0.45 -8.44
C ALA A 230 -11.61 -1.78 -8.72
N LEU A 231 -11.63 -2.69 -7.75
CA LEU A 231 -11.01 -4.01 -7.90
C LEU A 231 -11.69 -4.86 -8.98
N TYR A 232 -13.03 -4.83 -9.07
CA TYR A 232 -13.76 -5.50 -10.13
C TYR A 232 -13.33 -5.00 -11.51
N VAL A 233 -13.32 -3.67 -11.70
CA VAL A 233 -12.92 -3.06 -12.99
C VAL A 233 -11.47 -3.41 -13.35
N MET A 234 -10.55 -3.34 -12.39
CA MET A 234 -9.15 -3.69 -12.62
C MET A 234 -8.96 -5.18 -12.92
N ALA A 235 -9.66 -6.07 -12.19
CA ALA A 235 -9.58 -7.51 -12.38
C ALA A 235 -10.19 -7.95 -13.73
N ASP A 236 -11.27 -7.32 -14.16
CA ASP A 236 -11.90 -7.63 -15.46
C ASP A 236 -10.98 -7.29 -16.64
N ARG A 237 -10.14 -6.25 -16.51
CA ARG A 237 -9.28 -5.72 -17.58
C ARG A 237 -7.87 -6.28 -17.60
N GLN A 238 -7.49 -7.11 -16.63
CA GLN A 238 -6.14 -7.65 -16.53
C GLN A 238 -6.12 -9.18 -16.64
N PRO A 239 -5.04 -9.79 -17.15
CA PRO A 239 -4.90 -11.24 -17.26
C PRO A 239 -4.53 -11.85 -15.90
N LEU A 240 -5.49 -11.95 -14.98
CA LEU A 240 -5.27 -12.59 -13.67
C LEU A 240 -5.46 -14.13 -13.77
N PRO A 241 -4.69 -14.93 -13.01
CA PRO A 241 -4.78 -16.39 -13.01
C PRO A 241 -6.18 -16.92 -12.71
N HIS A 242 -6.89 -16.30 -11.77
CA HIS A 242 -8.22 -16.73 -11.32
C HIS A 242 -9.30 -15.67 -11.61
N ARG A 243 -9.13 -14.90 -12.70
CA ARG A 243 -10.01 -13.77 -13.03
C ARG A 243 -11.51 -14.08 -12.92
N PRO A 244 -12.07 -15.15 -13.54
CA PRO A 244 -13.50 -15.41 -13.42
C PRO A 244 -13.95 -15.60 -11.97
N ALA A 245 -13.26 -16.42 -11.20
CA ALA A 245 -13.60 -16.65 -9.80
C ALA A 245 -13.55 -15.36 -8.97
N ILE A 246 -12.56 -14.49 -9.21
CA ILE A 246 -12.41 -13.21 -8.52
C ILE A 246 -13.54 -12.26 -8.90
N THR A 247 -13.80 -12.06 -10.21
CA THR A 247 -14.82 -11.12 -10.68
C THR A 247 -16.22 -11.55 -10.28
N ASP A 248 -16.55 -12.85 -10.38
CA ASP A 248 -17.87 -13.36 -10.01
C ASP A 248 -18.10 -13.26 -8.49
N ALA A 249 -17.06 -13.57 -7.69
CA ALA A 249 -17.13 -13.44 -6.25
C ALA A 249 -17.33 -11.97 -5.81
N ILE A 250 -16.67 -11.01 -6.45
CA ILE A 250 -16.85 -9.57 -6.17
C ILE A 250 -18.25 -9.11 -6.63
N ALA A 251 -18.67 -9.48 -7.84
CA ALA A 251 -19.97 -9.12 -8.38
C ALA A 251 -21.13 -9.57 -7.45
N GLY A 252 -21.03 -10.78 -6.88
CA GLY A 252 -21.99 -11.26 -5.90
C GLY A 252 -22.11 -10.38 -4.65
N ARG A 253 -20.99 -9.81 -4.14
CA ARG A 253 -20.99 -8.89 -2.99
C ARG A 253 -21.53 -7.52 -3.35
N LEU A 254 -21.19 -7.01 -4.52
CA LEU A 254 -21.75 -5.76 -5.02
C LEU A 254 -23.26 -5.88 -5.22
N HIS A 255 -23.75 -7.00 -5.80
CA HIS A 255 -25.17 -7.28 -5.94
C HIS A 255 -25.89 -7.39 -4.60
N PHE A 256 -25.28 -8.07 -3.62
CA PHE A 256 -25.86 -8.18 -2.28
C PHE A 256 -26.01 -6.79 -1.62
N ALA A 257 -25.03 -5.94 -1.74
CA ALA A 257 -25.08 -4.59 -1.17
C ALA A 257 -26.00 -3.65 -1.95
N PHE A 258 -26.08 -3.82 -3.25
CA PHE A 258 -26.90 -3.01 -4.15
C PHE A 258 -27.42 -3.84 -5.33
N PRO A 259 -28.67 -4.36 -5.26
CA PRO A 259 -29.24 -5.30 -6.23
C PRO A 259 -29.32 -4.80 -7.69
N ALA A 260 -29.11 -3.49 -7.94
CA ALA A 260 -28.99 -2.99 -9.30
C ALA A 260 -27.70 -3.42 -10.02
N TYR A 261 -26.66 -3.86 -9.29
CA TYR A 261 -25.50 -4.48 -9.90
C TYR A 261 -25.84 -5.91 -10.32
N PRO A 262 -25.58 -6.33 -11.57
CA PRO A 262 -25.76 -7.74 -11.99
C PRO A 262 -24.87 -8.67 -11.18
N ALA A 263 -25.43 -9.78 -10.70
CA ALA A 263 -24.67 -10.81 -9.98
C ALA A 263 -23.93 -11.76 -10.93
N THR A 264 -24.39 -11.89 -12.17
CA THR A 264 -23.85 -12.79 -13.20
C THR A 264 -23.63 -12.05 -14.51
N ARG A 265 -22.73 -12.57 -15.33
CA ARG A 265 -22.64 -12.20 -16.75
C ARG A 265 -23.72 -12.96 -17.51
N ASP A 266 -24.54 -12.26 -18.32
CA ASP A 266 -25.44 -12.86 -19.27
C ASP A 266 -24.70 -13.61 -20.39
#